data_f4f1fb75e52666d6ab7836a4c8cb9120
#
_entry.id   f4f1fb75e52666d6ab7836a4c8cb9120
#
_cell.length_a   1.000
_cell.length_b   1.000
_cell.length_c   1.000
_cell.angle_alpha   90.00
_cell.angle_beta   90.00
_cell.angle_gamma   90.00
#
_symmetry.space_group_name_H-M   'P 1'
#
loop_
_entity.id
_entity.type
_entity.pdbx_description
1 polymer ?
#
loop_
_entity_poly.entity_id
_entity_poly.type
_entity_poly.pdbx_seq_one_letter_code
_entity_poly.pdbx_strand_id
1 'polypeptide(L)'
;SYLWSEENGYVRLNTNSYVSSRANTLSNDASVVVGHSVANMGWLPCYWINGEYSDFGENIFGEALGVSSEGTYICGYLDGATPAAFTYDVANDEFTQITNTLSEGNAISATCVNNSGETFGYYANSFPAFPDTRRAFAFVGGELITFNDYLSMNGMGETSDWTIYSVNSVTADGSIFSAAVNISGVDYSIIIIMEDSECDGPKNLSYTIPEDDYNNVTLTWEAPENPVDVTYEIYTSYTADTPLYDGITETSFEIEDLEPGQYNFIVRANWGGECLSSGSNSVKVTINACAEEDMCELRFELSDSFNDGWNNAYIEIISESTGIIHEITCPLTEDDVYEQILKLCPDNY
;
A
#
# COMPACT_ATOMS: atom_id res chain seq x y z
N SER A 1 -25.58 12.06 3.52
CA SER A 1 -25.56 10.72 4.12
C SER A 1 -26.08 10.74 5.55
N TYR A 2 -26.51 9.59 6.05
CA TYR A 2 -27.02 9.40 7.40
C TYR A 2 -26.49 8.09 7.98
N LEU A 3 -26.15 8.10 9.24
CA LEU A 3 -25.92 6.91 10.06
C LEU A 3 -27.19 6.66 10.88
N TRP A 4 -27.63 5.41 10.99
CA TRP A 4 -28.78 5.02 11.81
C TRP A 4 -28.36 4.01 12.88
N SER A 5 -28.83 4.22 14.09
CA SER A 5 -28.76 3.23 15.16
C SER A 5 -30.05 3.18 15.93
N GLU A 6 -30.31 2.07 16.63
CA GLU A 6 -31.49 1.91 17.46
C GLU A 6 -31.51 2.94 18.60
N GLU A 7 -30.37 3.26 19.15
CA GLU A 7 -30.19 4.18 20.28
C GLU A 7 -30.37 5.67 19.85
N ASN A 8 -29.72 6.06 18.72
CA ASN A 8 -29.60 7.46 18.33
C ASN A 8 -30.52 7.86 17.14
N GLY A 9 -31.23 6.89 16.55
CA GLY A 9 -32.03 7.11 15.33
C GLY A 9 -31.16 7.53 14.14
N TYR A 10 -31.65 8.47 13.32
CA TYR A 10 -30.92 8.99 12.17
C TYR A 10 -30.01 10.15 12.57
N VAL A 11 -28.70 9.95 12.41
CA VAL A 11 -27.69 11.01 12.57
C VAL A 11 -27.19 11.41 11.19
N ARG A 12 -27.29 12.71 10.87
CA ARG A 12 -26.79 13.23 9.60
C ARG A 12 -25.27 13.33 9.65
N LEU A 13 -24.59 12.77 8.64
CA LEU A 13 -23.16 12.97 8.42
C LEU A 13 -22.97 14.34 7.76
N ASN A 14 -22.26 15.24 8.45
CA ASN A 14 -21.98 16.57 7.95
C ASN A 14 -21.03 16.52 6.74
N THR A 15 -21.12 17.53 5.88
CA THR A 15 -20.30 17.64 4.66
C THR A 15 -19.69 19.04 4.51
N ASN A 16 -19.52 19.77 5.61
CA ASN A 16 -19.08 21.16 5.60
C ASN A 16 -19.88 22.01 4.59
N SER A 17 -19.20 22.50 3.55
CA SER A 17 -19.82 23.37 2.51
C SER A 17 -20.37 22.61 1.30
N TYR A 18 -20.24 21.28 1.25
CA TYR A 18 -20.64 20.50 0.08
C TYR A 18 -22.13 20.17 0.05
N VAL A 19 -22.67 20.11 -1.15
CA VAL A 19 -24.12 20.03 -1.40
C VAL A 19 -24.67 18.65 -1.07
N SER A 20 -23.88 17.60 -1.29
CA SER A 20 -24.30 16.22 -1.05
C SER A 20 -23.09 15.32 -0.76
N SER A 21 -23.37 14.16 -0.17
CA SER A 21 -22.39 13.12 0.08
C SER A 21 -23.00 11.74 -0.08
N ARG A 22 -22.15 10.76 -0.30
CA ARG A 22 -22.50 9.34 -0.27
C ARG A 22 -21.58 8.63 0.70
N ALA A 23 -22.14 7.84 1.61
CA ALA A 23 -21.41 6.90 2.43
C ALA A 23 -21.41 5.54 1.72
N ASN A 24 -20.25 4.89 1.62
CA ASN A 24 -20.08 3.61 0.95
C ASN A 24 -20.00 2.46 1.94
N THR A 25 -19.18 2.60 2.97
CA THR A 25 -18.98 1.58 4.00
C THR A 25 -18.57 2.20 5.33
N LEU A 26 -18.49 1.37 6.36
CA LEU A 26 -18.16 1.78 7.73
C LEU A 26 -17.36 0.70 8.45
N SER A 27 -16.59 1.09 9.46
CA SER A 27 -15.93 0.19 10.40
C SER A 27 -16.92 -0.61 11.25
N ASN A 28 -16.49 -1.70 11.88
CA ASN A 28 -17.37 -2.58 12.65
C ASN A 28 -18.13 -1.88 13.78
N ASP A 29 -17.51 -0.89 14.41
CA ASP A 29 -18.10 -0.09 15.49
C ASP A 29 -18.80 1.17 14.99
N ALA A 30 -18.82 1.39 13.67
CA ALA A 30 -19.35 2.57 12.99
C ALA A 30 -18.66 3.89 13.39
N SER A 31 -17.48 3.85 14.00
CA SER A 31 -16.71 5.04 14.36
C SER A 31 -16.12 5.74 13.14
N VAL A 32 -15.79 4.97 12.08
CA VAL A 32 -15.29 5.50 10.81
C VAL A 32 -16.24 5.11 9.68
N VAL A 33 -16.67 6.11 8.92
CA VAL A 33 -17.50 5.95 7.72
C VAL A 33 -16.75 6.57 6.54
N VAL A 34 -16.76 5.94 5.38
CA VAL A 34 -16.05 6.42 4.19
C VAL A 34 -16.98 6.58 2.99
N GLY A 35 -16.59 7.44 2.06
CA GLY A 35 -17.36 7.68 0.87
C GLY A 35 -16.84 8.84 0.03
N HIS A 36 -17.75 9.63 -0.53
CA HIS A 36 -17.41 10.86 -1.22
C HIS A 36 -18.37 12.01 -0.89
N SER A 37 -17.88 13.22 -1.01
CA SER A 37 -18.65 14.44 -1.08
C SER A 37 -18.69 14.96 -2.53
N VAL A 38 -19.70 15.75 -2.87
CA VAL A 38 -19.85 16.30 -4.22
C VAL A 38 -19.45 17.76 -4.21
N ALA A 39 -18.34 18.06 -4.86
CA ALA A 39 -17.88 19.42 -5.14
C ALA A 39 -18.32 19.88 -6.54
N ASN A 40 -18.10 21.14 -6.86
CA ASN A 40 -18.52 21.73 -8.15
C ASN A 40 -17.90 21.06 -9.39
N MET A 41 -16.78 20.36 -9.23
CA MET A 41 -16.00 19.77 -10.33
C MET A 41 -15.93 18.23 -10.30
N GLY A 42 -16.40 17.56 -9.26
CA GLY A 42 -16.32 16.11 -9.17
C GLY A 42 -16.62 15.55 -7.79
N TRP A 43 -16.28 14.31 -7.59
CA TRP A 43 -16.39 13.62 -6.33
C TRP A 43 -15.05 13.75 -5.59
N LEU A 44 -15.11 14.16 -4.32
CA LEU A 44 -13.97 14.22 -3.41
C LEU A 44 -14.05 13.01 -2.46
N PRO A 45 -13.05 12.15 -2.39
CA PRO A 45 -13.02 11.08 -1.40
C PRO A 45 -13.04 11.69 -0.02
N CYS A 46 -13.87 11.16 0.86
CA CYS A 46 -14.01 11.67 2.22
C CYS A 46 -14.31 10.57 3.23
N TYR A 47 -14.17 10.92 4.50
CA TYR A 47 -14.47 10.05 5.61
C TYR A 47 -15.06 10.85 6.79
N TRP A 48 -15.68 10.14 7.72
CA TRP A 48 -16.23 10.69 8.96
C TRP A 48 -15.71 9.87 10.13
N ILE A 49 -15.08 10.54 11.09
CA ILE A 49 -14.69 9.93 12.37
C ILE A 49 -15.66 10.41 13.43
N ASN A 50 -16.40 9.50 14.05
CA ASN A 50 -17.46 9.82 15.03
C ASN A 50 -18.46 10.87 14.52
N GLY A 51 -18.72 10.86 13.20
CA GLY A 51 -19.65 11.80 12.55
C GLY A 51 -19.03 13.11 12.10
N GLU A 52 -17.78 13.40 12.46
CA GLU A 52 -17.03 14.59 12.04
C GLU A 52 -16.40 14.36 10.67
N TYR A 53 -16.64 15.29 9.73
CA TYR A 53 -16.19 15.21 8.34
C TYR A 53 -14.70 15.52 8.20
N SER A 54 -14.03 14.74 7.36
CA SER A 54 -12.69 14.98 6.85
C SER A 54 -12.61 14.58 5.38
N ASP A 55 -11.69 15.18 4.64
CA ASP A 55 -11.33 14.80 3.26
C ASP A 55 -9.80 14.78 3.13
N PHE A 56 -9.33 14.34 1.97
CA PHE A 56 -7.90 14.21 1.69
C PHE A 56 -7.29 15.46 1.04
N GLY A 57 -8.02 16.56 1.01
CA GLY A 57 -7.61 17.85 0.45
C GLY A 57 -8.45 18.31 -0.75
N GLU A 58 -8.33 19.60 -1.06
CA GLU A 58 -9.00 20.20 -2.21
C GLU A 58 -8.38 19.67 -3.50
N ASN A 59 -9.21 19.42 -4.51
CA ASN A 59 -8.84 18.94 -5.84
C ASN A 59 -8.31 17.49 -5.92
N ILE A 60 -8.37 16.70 -4.86
CA ILE A 60 -8.19 15.26 -4.93
C ILE A 60 -9.54 14.65 -5.31
N PHE A 61 -9.70 14.28 -6.59
CA PHE A 61 -10.93 13.68 -7.09
C PHE A 61 -10.85 12.15 -6.98
N GLY A 62 -12.01 11.53 -6.70
CA GLY A 62 -12.10 10.08 -6.54
C GLY A 62 -13.16 9.67 -5.54
N GLU A 63 -13.00 8.51 -4.93
CA GLU A 63 -13.94 7.96 -3.97
C GLU A 63 -13.25 7.04 -2.97
N ALA A 64 -13.55 7.20 -1.69
CA ALA A 64 -13.18 6.23 -0.66
C ALA A 64 -14.20 5.10 -0.64
N LEU A 65 -13.75 3.87 -0.90
CA LEU A 65 -14.60 2.69 -1.12
C LEU A 65 -14.58 1.70 0.04
N GLY A 66 -13.45 1.55 0.71
CA GLY A 66 -13.23 0.59 1.77
C GLY A 66 -12.65 1.21 3.03
N VAL A 67 -12.99 0.62 4.17
CA VAL A 67 -12.39 0.90 5.48
C VAL A 67 -12.15 -0.42 6.20
N SER A 68 -11.04 -0.52 6.91
CA SER A 68 -10.72 -1.70 7.72
C SER A 68 -11.72 -1.87 8.87
N SER A 69 -11.81 -3.07 9.39
CA SER A 69 -12.78 -3.43 10.44
C SER A 69 -12.65 -2.55 11.69
N GLU A 70 -11.42 -2.17 12.06
CA GLU A 70 -11.14 -1.28 13.21
C GLU A 70 -11.11 0.21 12.86
N GLY A 71 -11.32 0.58 11.58
CA GLY A 71 -11.29 1.97 11.15
C GLY A 71 -9.89 2.57 11.04
N THR A 72 -8.83 1.74 11.07
CA THR A 72 -7.42 2.19 11.05
C THR A 72 -6.93 2.52 9.64
N TYR A 73 -7.48 1.87 8.62
CA TYR A 73 -7.10 2.08 7.22
C TYR A 73 -8.31 2.36 6.34
N ILE A 74 -8.12 3.26 5.38
CA ILE A 74 -9.12 3.63 4.35
C ILE A 74 -8.51 3.38 2.99
N CYS A 75 -9.30 2.89 2.03
CA CYS A 75 -8.85 2.72 0.65
C CYS A 75 -9.88 3.22 -0.37
N GLY A 76 -9.44 3.41 -1.60
CA GLY A 76 -10.30 3.87 -2.68
C GLY A 76 -9.56 4.08 -4.01
N TYR A 77 -10.10 4.97 -4.82
CA TYR A 77 -9.47 5.34 -6.07
C TYR A 77 -9.43 6.87 -6.24
N LEU A 78 -8.49 7.31 -7.07
CA LEU A 78 -8.31 8.68 -7.48
C LEU A 78 -8.58 8.80 -8.98
N ASP A 79 -9.34 9.84 -9.33
CA ASP A 79 -9.56 10.27 -10.70
C ASP A 79 -8.57 11.39 -11.04
N GLY A 80 -7.95 11.32 -12.21
CA GLY A 80 -7.04 12.34 -12.67
C GLY A 80 -6.41 12.00 -14.02
N ALA A 81 -5.40 12.74 -14.41
CA ALA A 81 -4.63 12.45 -15.62
C ALA A 81 -3.94 11.07 -15.52
N THR A 82 -3.57 10.67 -14.32
CA THR A 82 -3.05 9.34 -13.99
C THR A 82 -3.94 8.77 -12.88
N PRO A 83 -4.98 7.97 -13.22
CA PRO A 83 -5.79 7.29 -12.22
C PRO A 83 -4.93 6.41 -11.31
N ALA A 84 -5.26 6.37 -10.02
CA ALA A 84 -4.55 5.58 -9.03
C ALA A 84 -5.53 4.98 -8.01
N ALA A 85 -5.14 3.93 -7.32
CA ALA A 85 -5.75 3.56 -6.05
C ALA A 85 -5.03 4.26 -4.90
N PHE A 86 -5.58 4.20 -3.71
CA PHE A 86 -4.91 4.68 -2.52
C PHE A 86 -5.23 3.82 -1.30
N THR A 87 -4.32 3.88 -0.33
CA THR A 87 -4.55 3.50 1.06
C THR A 87 -4.16 4.66 1.96
N TYR A 88 -4.85 4.80 3.09
CA TYR A 88 -4.60 5.87 4.06
C TYR A 88 -4.62 5.29 5.45
N ASP A 89 -3.53 5.49 6.18
CA ASP A 89 -3.40 5.16 7.60
C ASP A 89 -3.94 6.32 8.43
N VAL A 90 -5.08 6.11 9.07
CA VAL A 90 -5.79 7.14 9.85
C VAL A 90 -5.00 7.57 11.09
N ALA A 91 -4.26 6.66 11.71
CA ALA A 91 -3.53 6.93 12.95
C ALA A 91 -2.26 7.76 12.72
N ASN A 92 -1.58 7.51 11.60
CA ASN A 92 -0.32 8.16 11.26
C ASN A 92 -0.50 9.34 10.29
N ASP A 93 -1.73 9.59 9.81
CA ASP A 93 -2.04 10.59 8.78
C ASP A 93 -1.18 10.39 7.52
N GLU A 94 -1.02 9.09 7.11
CA GLU A 94 -0.16 8.72 6.00
C GLU A 94 -1.00 8.28 4.80
N PHE A 95 -0.86 9.03 3.70
CA PHE A 95 -1.55 8.77 2.43
C PHE A 95 -0.59 8.11 1.44
N THR A 96 -0.89 6.88 1.02
CA THR A 96 -0.10 6.14 0.03
C THR A 96 -0.88 5.98 -1.26
N GLN A 97 -0.35 6.54 -2.34
CA GLN A 97 -0.89 6.36 -3.68
C GLN A 97 -0.38 5.05 -4.29
N ILE A 98 -1.28 4.29 -4.91
CA ILE A 98 -0.98 3.00 -5.55
C ILE A 98 -1.16 3.16 -7.06
N THR A 99 -0.04 3.22 -7.77
CA THR A 99 -0.04 3.32 -9.24
C THR A 99 -0.05 1.93 -9.87
N ASN A 100 -0.81 1.75 -10.95
CA ASN A 100 -0.84 0.46 -11.66
C ASN A 100 0.48 0.21 -12.40
N THR A 101 1.24 -0.78 -11.93
CA THR A 101 2.48 -1.28 -12.55
C THR A 101 2.31 -2.69 -13.15
N LEU A 102 1.13 -3.31 -13.00
CA LEU A 102 0.85 -4.68 -13.42
C LEU A 102 0.38 -4.78 -14.90
N SER A 103 0.08 -3.66 -15.53
CA SER A 103 -0.37 -3.65 -16.92
C SER A 103 -0.01 -2.33 -17.61
N GLU A 104 -0.11 -2.28 -18.95
CA GLU A 104 0.09 -1.06 -19.74
C GLU A 104 -0.99 0.01 -19.52
N GLY A 105 -2.13 -0.36 -18.90
CA GLY A 105 -3.20 0.57 -18.57
C GLY A 105 -3.03 1.16 -17.17
N ASN A 106 -3.68 2.29 -16.95
CA ASN A 106 -3.57 3.01 -15.68
C ASN A 106 -4.82 2.92 -14.80
N ALA A 107 -5.86 2.19 -15.20
CA ALA A 107 -7.05 2.02 -14.37
C ALA A 107 -6.75 1.08 -13.18
N ILE A 108 -6.95 1.59 -11.97
CA ILE A 108 -6.78 0.82 -10.73
C ILE A 108 -7.73 1.37 -9.66
N SER A 109 -8.29 0.49 -8.84
CA SER A 109 -9.24 0.86 -7.78
C SER A 109 -9.13 -0.11 -6.61
N ALA A 110 -8.85 0.39 -5.43
CA ALA A 110 -8.90 -0.38 -4.19
C ALA A 110 -10.33 -0.43 -3.66
N THR A 111 -10.81 -1.61 -3.35
CA THR A 111 -12.21 -1.86 -2.93
C THR A 111 -12.32 -2.24 -1.47
N CYS A 112 -11.29 -2.84 -0.89
CA CYS A 112 -11.27 -3.24 0.51
C CYS A 112 -9.83 -3.25 1.07
N VAL A 113 -9.73 -3.17 2.39
CA VAL A 113 -8.47 -3.13 3.15
C VAL A 113 -8.69 -3.86 4.48
N ASN A 114 -7.69 -4.64 4.94
CA ASN A 114 -7.73 -5.32 6.24
C ASN A 114 -7.13 -4.45 7.37
N ASN A 115 -7.08 -4.97 8.61
CA ASN A 115 -6.55 -4.23 9.76
C ASN A 115 -5.03 -4.09 9.77
N SER A 116 -4.32 -4.81 8.90
CA SER A 116 -2.87 -4.69 8.69
C SER A 116 -2.50 -3.70 7.59
N GLY A 117 -3.50 -3.05 6.94
CA GLY A 117 -3.29 -2.12 5.84
C GLY A 117 -3.08 -2.78 4.47
N GLU A 118 -3.17 -4.11 4.39
CA GLU A 118 -3.15 -4.81 3.11
C GLU A 118 -4.40 -4.44 2.31
N THR A 119 -4.19 -3.94 1.11
CA THR A 119 -5.23 -3.32 0.29
C THR A 119 -5.47 -4.13 -0.97
N PHE A 120 -6.73 -4.35 -1.30
CA PHE A 120 -7.16 -5.22 -2.39
C PHE A 120 -8.16 -4.52 -3.30
N GLY A 121 -8.22 -4.98 -4.56
CA GLY A 121 -9.14 -4.40 -5.52
C GLY A 121 -8.96 -4.98 -6.93
N TYR A 122 -8.98 -4.10 -7.92
CA TYR A 122 -8.75 -4.49 -9.32
C TYR A 122 -7.98 -3.42 -10.09
N TYR A 123 -7.30 -3.86 -11.14
CA TYR A 123 -6.70 -3.02 -12.19
C TYR A 123 -7.23 -3.43 -13.57
N ALA A 124 -7.08 -2.56 -14.56
CA ALA A 124 -7.48 -2.83 -15.94
C ALA A 124 -6.67 -2.00 -16.94
N ASN A 125 -6.62 -2.47 -18.19
CA ASN A 125 -5.89 -1.80 -19.27
C ASN A 125 -6.56 -0.51 -19.77
N SER A 126 -7.81 -0.23 -19.40
CA SER A 126 -8.56 0.94 -19.87
C SER A 126 -9.60 1.41 -18.86
N PHE A 127 -9.89 2.70 -18.91
CA PHE A 127 -11.03 3.28 -18.20
C PHE A 127 -12.12 3.67 -19.23
N PRO A 128 -13.42 3.37 -19.01
CA PRO A 128 -13.93 2.62 -17.86
C PRO A 128 -13.54 1.14 -17.88
N ALA A 129 -13.21 0.61 -16.70
CA ALA A 129 -12.84 -0.79 -16.53
C ALA A 129 -14.10 -1.67 -16.53
N PHE A 130 -14.36 -2.37 -17.63
CA PHE A 130 -15.45 -3.36 -17.69
C PHE A 130 -15.10 -4.59 -16.85
N PRO A 131 -16.08 -5.28 -16.25
CA PRO A 131 -15.82 -6.40 -15.34
C PRO A 131 -14.90 -7.49 -15.91
N ASP A 132 -15.07 -7.86 -17.16
CA ASP A 132 -14.29 -8.88 -17.87
C ASP A 132 -12.85 -8.45 -18.21
N THR A 133 -12.58 -7.13 -18.21
CA THR A 133 -11.24 -6.58 -18.46
C THR A 133 -10.43 -6.36 -17.18
N ARG A 134 -11.06 -6.51 -16.01
CA ARG A 134 -10.41 -6.33 -14.71
C ARG A 134 -9.54 -7.53 -14.35
N ARG A 135 -8.55 -7.26 -13.52
CA ARG A 135 -7.71 -8.26 -12.83
C ARG A 135 -7.54 -7.82 -11.39
N ALA A 136 -7.66 -8.76 -10.48
CA ALA A 136 -7.51 -8.48 -9.05
C ALA A 136 -6.05 -8.26 -8.66
N PHE A 137 -5.82 -7.36 -7.70
CA PHE A 137 -4.52 -7.08 -7.11
C PHE A 137 -4.55 -7.17 -5.59
N ALA A 138 -3.36 -7.31 -5.01
CA ALA A 138 -3.06 -7.05 -3.62
C ALA A 138 -1.94 -6.00 -3.55
N PHE A 139 -2.04 -5.07 -2.61
CA PHE A 139 -0.97 -4.14 -2.25
C PHE A 139 -0.56 -4.44 -0.82
N VAL A 140 0.63 -5.00 -0.65
CA VAL A 140 1.13 -5.58 0.59
C VAL A 140 2.56 -5.12 0.83
N GLY A 141 2.83 -4.56 2.01
CA GLY A 141 4.16 -4.07 2.37
C GLY A 141 4.74 -3.02 1.42
N GLY A 142 3.87 -2.25 0.74
CA GLY A 142 4.28 -1.24 -0.24
C GLY A 142 4.54 -1.79 -1.65
N GLU A 143 4.25 -3.06 -1.91
CA GLU A 143 4.40 -3.72 -3.22
C GLU A 143 3.03 -4.04 -3.83
N LEU A 144 2.86 -3.72 -5.12
CA LEU A 144 1.67 -4.06 -5.89
C LEU A 144 1.91 -5.38 -6.63
N ILE A 145 1.11 -6.41 -6.31
CA ILE A 145 1.20 -7.75 -6.90
C ILE A 145 -0.16 -8.21 -7.43
N THR A 146 -0.18 -9.22 -8.29
CA THR A 146 -1.46 -9.83 -8.70
C THR A 146 -2.08 -10.57 -7.50
N PHE A 147 -3.40 -10.64 -7.45
CA PHE A 147 -4.05 -11.37 -6.36
C PHE A 147 -3.81 -12.89 -6.45
N ASN A 148 -3.54 -13.43 -7.63
CA ASN A 148 -3.12 -14.82 -7.80
C ASN A 148 -1.76 -15.08 -7.12
N ASP A 149 -0.79 -14.16 -7.27
CA ASP A 149 0.50 -14.25 -6.58
C ASP A 149 0.32 -14.16 -5.06
N TYR A 150 -0.54 -13.23 -4.59
CA TYR A 150 -0.88 -13.14 -3.17
C TYR A 150 -1.44 -14.44 -2.61
N LEU A 151 -2.38 -15.09 -3.31
CA LEU A 151 -2.94 -16.39 -2.92
C LEU A 151 -1.87 -17.48 -2.87
N SER A 152 -1.01 -17.53 -3.90
CA SER A 152 0.09 -18.50 -3.97
C SER A 152 1.08 -18.32 -2.83
N MET A 153 1.45 -17.09 -2.51
CA MET A 153 2.36 -16.76 -1.40
C MET A 153 1.81 -17.16 -0.03
N ASN A 154 0.50 -17.16 0.12
CA ASN A 154 -0.19 -17.55 1.34
C ASN A 154 -0.64 -19.03 1.32
N GLY A 155 0.03 -19.88 0.54
CA GLY A 155 -0.14 -21.34 0.57
C GLY A 155 -1.36 -21.86 -0.18
N MET A 156 -2.15 -21.01 -0.83
CA MET A 156 -3.21 -21.48 -1.71
C MET A 156 -2.58 -22.02 -2.99
N GLY A 157 -2.76 -23.30 -3.27
CA GLY A 157 -2.21 -24.01 -4.41
C GLY A 157 -2.54 -23.36 -5.76
N GLU A 158 -2.18 -24.01 -6.88
CA GLU A 158 -2.30 -23.43 -8.22
C GLU A 158 -3.69 -22.83 -8.50
N THR A 159 -3.72 -21.52 -8.65
CA THR A 159 -4.87 -20.74 -9.13
C THR A 159 -4.68 -20.29 -10.58
N SER A 160 -3.79 -20.97 -11.33
CA SER A 160 -3.41 -20.61 -12.71
C SER A 160 -4.59 -20.63 -13.69
N ASP A 161 -5.60 -21.46 -13.43
CA ASP A 161 -6.83 -21.53 -14.23
C ASP A 161 -7.87 -20.45 -13.85
N TRP A 162 -7.59 -19.64 -12.83
CA TRP A 162 -8.48 -18.62 -12.33
C TRP A 162 -8.14 -17.25 -12.90
N THR A 163 -9.11 -16.62 -13.52
CA THR A 163 -9.04 -15.19 -13.83
C THR A 163 -9.83 -14.43 -12.76
N ILE A 164 -9.16 -13.94 -11.73
CA ILE A 164 -9.79 -13.19 -10.66
C ILE A 164 -9.98 -11.75 -11.13
N TYR A 165 -11.23 -11.32 -11.25
CA TYR A 165 -11.59 -9.99 -11.77
C TYR A 165 -11.47 -8.88 -10.73
N SER A 166 -11.89 -9.17 -9.51
CA SER A 166 -11.84 -8.21 -8.40
C SER A 166 -11.91 -8.92 -7.07
N VAL A 167 -11.27 -8.36 -6.05
CA VAL A 167 -11.55 -8.63 -4.64
C VAL A 167 -12.55 -7.58 -4.18
N ASN A 168 -13.64 -8.00 -3.55
CA ASN A 168 -14.74 -7.10 -3.18
C ASN A 168 -14.81 -6.83 -1.68
N SER A 169 -14.38 -7.78 -0.86
CA SER A 169 -14.28 -7.63 0.60
C SER A 169 -13.23 -8.56 1.18
N VAL A 170 -12.74 -8.22 2.36
CA VAL A 170 -11.75 -8.97 3.13
C VAL A 170 -12.12 -8.91 4.61
N THR A 171 -11.82 -9.96 5.37
CA THR A 171 -11.94 -9.96 6.84
C THR A 171 -10.82 -9.13 7.48
N ALA A 172 -11.01 -8.80 8.77
CA ALA A 172 -10.07 -7.99 9.55
C ALA A 172 -8.63 -8.53 9.54
N ASP A 173 -8.50 -9.84 9.58
CA ASP A 173 -7.24 -10.59 9.62
C ASP A 173 -6.70 -11.00 8.24
N GLY A 174 -7.43 -10.70 7.15
CA GLY A 174 -7.03 -11.10 5.81
C GLY A 174 -7.28 -12.58 5.48
N SER A 175 -8.00 -13.33 6.32
CA SER A 175 -8.18 -14.77 6.15
C SER A 175 -9.32 -15.17 5.19
N ILE A 176 -10.31 -14.29 4.98
CA ILE A 176 -11.47 -14.58 4.11
C ILE A 176 -11.70 -13.44 3.13
N PHE A 177 -11.85 -13.78 1.87
CA PHE A 177 -12.13 -12.82 0.79
C PHE A 177 -13.43 -13.17 0.06
N SER A 178 -14.15 -12.14 -0.40
CA SER A 178 -15.12 -12.32 -1.47
C SER A 178 -14.55 -11.79 -2.79
N ALA A 179 -14.70 -12.57 -3.87
CA ALA A 179 -14.11 -12.23 -5.15
C ALA A 179 -15.06 -12.58 -6.32
N ALA A 180 -14.88 -11.86 -7.43
CA ALA A 180 -15.44 -12.22 -8.73
C ALA A 180 -14.36 -12.89 -9.57
N VAL A 181 -14.64 -14.07 -10.13
CA VAL A 181 -13.66 -14.91 -10.82
C VAL A 181 -14.26 -15.61 -12.02
N ASN A 182 -13.44 -15.82 -13.04
CA ASN A 182 -13.73 -16.77 -14.12
C ASN A 182 -12.88 -18.01 -13.92
N ILE A 183 -13.52 -19.16 -13.91
CA ILE A 183 -12.86 -20.47 -13.84
C ILE A 183 -13.27 -21.27 -15.07
N SER A 184 -12.31 -21.60 -15.92
CA SER A 184 -12.55 -22.39 -17.13
C SER A 184 -13.66 -21.83 -18.05
N GLY A 185 -13.77 -20.49 -18.14
CA GLY A 185 -14.74 -19.80 -19.00
C GLY A 185 -16.12 -19.56 -18.36
N VAL A 186 -16.30 -19.84 -17.06
CA VAL A 186 -17.54 -19.62 -16.32
C VAL A 186 -17.30 -18.60 -15.20
N ASP A 187 -18.17 -17.59 -15.12
CA ASP A 187 -18.08 -16.54 -14.11
C ASP A 187 -18.75 -16.96 -12.79
N TYR A 188 -18.06 -16.70 -11.68
CA TYR A 188 -18.51 -16.99 -10.33
C TYR A 188 -18.31 -15.79 -9.41
N SER A 189 -19.14 -15.71 -8.39
CA SER A 189 -18.83 -15.00 -7.14
C SER A 189 -18.45 -16.05 -6.11
N ILE A 190 -17.27 -15.94 -5.53
CA ILE A 190 -16.72 -16.95 -4.62
C ILE A 190 -16.33 -16.34 -3.28
N ILE A 191 -16.27 -17.20 -2.28
CA ILE A 191 -15.58 -16.93 -1.01
C ILE A 191 -14.30 -17.74 -1.03
N ILE A 192 -13.20 -17.05 -0.84
CA ILE A 192 -11.88 -17.65 -0.66
C ILE A 192 -11.60 -17.65 0.83
N ILE A 193 -11.31 -18.82 1.36
CA ILE A 193 -10.90 -18.98 2.76
C ILE A 193 -9.44 -19.40 2.71
N MET A 194 -8.58 -18.52 3.24
CA MET A 194 -7.19 -18.86 3.48
C MET A 194 -7.19 -19.76 4.73
N GLU A 195 -6.78 -20.99 4.56
CA GLU A 195 -6.50 -21.82 5.73
C GLU A 195 -5.32 -21.15 6.45
N ASP A 196 -5.41 -21.03 7.80
CA ASP A 196 -4.26 -20.61 8.57
C ASP A 196 -3.08 -21.47 8.11
N SER A 197 -2.06 -20.85 7.53
CA SER A 197 -0.85 -21.60 7.25
C SER A 197 -0.42 -22.17 8.59
N GLU A 198 -0.18 -23.50 8.69
CA GLU A 198 0.35 -24.11 9.92
C GLU A 198 1.65 -23.44 10.38
N CYS A 199 2.10 -22.41 9.64
CA CYS A 199 3.37 -21.73 9.76
C CYS A 199 3.20 -20.24 9.87
N ASP A 200 3.18 -19.75 11.09
CA ASP A 200 3.23 -18.30 11.38
C ASP A 200 4.51 -17.69 10.81
N GLY A 201 4.37 -16.48 10.23
CA GLY A 201 5.47 -15.69 9.72
C GLY A 201 6.08 -14.75 10.76
N PRO A 202 7.28 -14.21 10.46
CA PRO A 202 7.88 -13.16 11.25
C PRO A 202 7.09 -11.85 11.08
N LYS A 203 7.15 -10.98 12.10
CA LYS A 203 6.44 -9.70 12.15
C LYS A 203 7.41 -8.56 12.44
N ASN A 204 6.96 -7.33 12.21
CA ASN A 204 7.68 -6.11 12.60
C ASN A 204 9.12 -6.05 12.07
N LEU A 205 9.31 -6.45 10.80
CA LEU A 205 10.61 -6.28 10.14
C LEU A 205 10.97 -4.80 10.11
N SER A 206 12.16 -4.50 10.58
CA SER A 206 12.76 -3.18 10.61
C SER A 206 14.24 -3.25 10.23
N TYR A 207 14.86 -2.10 9.99
CA TYR A 207 16.28 -2.05 9.68
C TYR A 207 16.98 -0.89 10.36
N THR A 208 18.30 -1.01 10.51
CA THR A 208 19.22 0.06 10.90
C THR A 208 20.43 0.07 9.99
N ILE A 209 20.94 1.26 9.69
CA ILE A 209 22.20 1.47 8.99
C ILE A 209 23.14 2.14 10.00
N PRO A 210 24.34 1.58 10.28
CA PRO A 210 25.30 2.20 11.19
C PRO A 210 25.78 3.55 10.66
N GLU A 211 25.94 4.55 11.53
CA GLU A 211 26.39 5.90 11.14
C GLU A 211 27.79 5.90 10.51
N ASP A 212 28.68 5.00 10.98
CA ASP A 212 30.07 4.91 10.51
C ASP A 212 30.25 3.91 9.33
N ASP A 213 29.19 3.21 8.93
CA ASP A 213 29.25 2.16 7.91
C ASP A 213 27.95 2.06 7.11
N TYR A 214 27.78 2.99 6.19
CA TYR A 214 26.55 3.19 5.42
C TYR A 214 26.28 2.10 4.35
N ASN A 215 27.20 1.14 4.17
CA ASN A 215 27.03 0.01 3.24
C ASN A 215 26.48 -1.24 3.92
N ASN A 216 26.38 -1.24 5.24
CA ASN A 216 25.87 -2.37 6.01
C ASN A 216 24.46 -2.08 6.53
N VAL A 217 23.62 -3.09 6.50
CA VAL A 217 22.24 -3.02 6.96
C VAL A 217 21.96 -4.14 7.93
N THR A 218 21.53 -3.82 9.13
CA THR A 218 21.02 -4.82 10.07
C THR A 218 19.50 -4.88 9.98
N LEU A 219 18.98 -6.01 9.53
CA LEU A 219 17.56 -6.36 9.59
C LEU A 219 17.22 -6.96 10.94
N THR A 220 16.07 -6.62 11.50
CA THR A 220 15.56 -7.15 12.78
C THR A 220 14.07 -7.39 12.68
N TRP A 221 13.59 -8.51 13.18
CA TRP A 221 12.17 -8.90 13.15
C TRP A 221 11.75 -9.60 14.44
N GLU A 222 10.46 -9.72 14.64
CA GLU A 222 9.88 -10.52 15.70
C GLU A 222 9.64 -11.96 15.21
N ALA A 223 10.01 -12.93 16.05
CA ALA A 223 9.74 -14.34 15.76
C ALA A 223 8.23 -14.62 15.70
N PRO A 224 7.79 -15.64 14.92
CA PRO A 224 6.43 -16.15 15.01
C PRO A 224 6.15 -16.72 16.42
N GLU A 225 4.86 -16.94 16.72
CA GLU A 225 4.47 -17.53 17.99
C GLU A 225 4.97 -18.99 18.13
N ASN A 226 5.55 -19.33 19.29
CA ASN A 226 6.05 -20.67 19.60
C ASN A 226 7.03 -21.29 18.58
N PRO A 227 8.09 -20.57 18.17
CA PRO A 227 9.02 -21.06 17.15
C PRO A 227 9.76 -22.31 17.65
N VAL A 228 9.60 -23.43 16.95
CA VAL A 228 10.34 -24.69 17.19
C VAL A 228 10.98 -25.11 15.87
N ASP A 229 12.29 -25.27 15.88
CA ASP A 229 13.08 -25.65 14.67
C ASP A 229 12.85 -24.71 13.45
N VAL A 230 12.64 -23.42 13.73
CA VAL A 230 12.43 -22.38 12.71
C VAL A 230 13.75 -21.78 12.27
N THR A 231 13.96 -21.66 10.96
CA THR A 231 14.98 -20.81 10.35
C THR A 231 14.32 -19.70 9.55
N TYR A 232 15.07 -18.62 9.27
CA TYR A 232 14.55 -17.51 8.50
C TYR A 232 15.25 -17.40 7.17
N GLU A 233 14.50 -16.88 6.20
CA GLU A 233 14.94 -16.64 4.83
C GLU A 233 14.64 -15.19 4.46
N ILE A 234 15.62 -14.49 3.85
CA ILE A 234 15.46 -13.11 3.40
C ILE A 234 15.25 -13.08 1.90
N TYR A 235 14.22 -12.37 1.46
CA TYR A 235 13.83 -12.20 0.06
C TYR A 235 13.87 -10.73 -0.34
N THR A 236 14.01 -10.47 -1.66
CA THR A 236 14.00 -9.12 -2.24
C THR A 236 12.61 -8.67 -2.71
N SER A 237 11.66 -9.58 -2.81
CA SER A 237 10.25 -9.30 -3.13
C SER A 237 9.34 -10.42 -2.63
N TYR A 238 8.03 -10.14 -2.54
CA TYR A 238 7.04 -11.16 -2.19
C TYR A 238 6.93 -12.28 -3.24
N THR A 239 7.28 -12.00 -4.49
CA THR A 239 7.19 -12.94 -5.61
C THR A 239 8.52 -13.62 -5.95
N ALA A 240 9.57 -13.36 -5.18
CA ALA A 240 10.87 -14.00 -5.42
C ALA A 240 10.80 -15.51 -5.12
N ASP A 241 11.21 -16.34 -6.08
CA ASP A 241 11.21 -17.81 -5.96
C ASP A 241 12.34 -18.34 -5.07
N THR A 242 13.40 -17.55 -4.90
CA THR A 242 14.59 -17.96 -4.15
C THR A 242 14.98 -16.89 -3.14
N PRO A 243 15.36 -17.30 -1.92
CA PRO A 243 15.86 -16.36 -0.93
C PRO A 243 17.21 -15.76 -1.34
N LEU A 244 17.46 -14.53 -0.91
CA LEU A 244 18.78 -13.91 -0.97
C LEU A 244 19.71 -14.53 0.08
N TYR A 245 19.17 -14.81 1.27
CA TYR A 245 19.86 -15.50 2.38
C TYR A 245 18.89 -16.52 3.00
N ASP A 246 19.43 -17.65 3.44
CA ASP A 246 18.69 -18.75 4.07
C ASP A 246 19.37 -19.28 5.35
N GLY A 247 18.68 -20.17 6.06
CA GLY A 247 19.23 -20.86 7.23
C GLY A 247 19.54 -19.98 8.43
N ILE A 248 18.97 -18.78 8.51
CA ILE A 248 19.18 -17.83 9.60
C ILE A 248 18.41 -18.33 10.84
N THR A 249 19.07 -18.41 12.00
CA THR A 249 18.48 -18.90 13.26
C THR A 249 18.14 -17.80 14.25
N GLU A 250 18.71 -16.62 14.06
CA GLU A 250 18.48 -15.44 14.91
C GLU A 250 17.36 -14.57 14.30
N THR A 251 16.80 -13.68 15.09
CA THR A 251 15.80 -12.69 14.65
C THR A 251 16.44 -11.36 14.21
N SER A 252 17.69 -11.42 13.85
CA SER A 252 18.48 -10.31 13.30
C SER A 252 19.51 -10.85 12.32
N PHE A 253 19.76 -10.09 11.27
CA PHE A 253 20.76 -10.46 10.25
C PHE A 253 21.42 -9.21 9.69
N GLU A 254 22.75 -9.20 9.63
CA GLU A 254 23.53 -8.14 9.04
C GLU A 254 23.88 -8.47 7.58
N ILE A 255 23.52 -7.57 6.69
CA ILE A 255 23.89 -7.62 5.26
C ILE A 255 25.04 -6.64 5.08
N GLU A 256 26.20 -7.17 4.76
CA GLU A 256 27.44 -6.40 4.62
C GLU A 256 27.70 -6.04 3.15
N ASP A 257 28.46 -4.96 2.92
CA ASP A 257 29.03 -4.54 1.63
C ASP A 257 27.96 -4.37 0.52
N LEU A 258 26.78 -3.82 0.84
CA LEU A 258 25.79 -3.51 -0.15
C LEU A 258 26.29 -2.38 -1.09
N GLU A 259 26.18 -2.60 -2.39
CA GLU A 259 26.44 -1.54 -3.36
C GLU A 259 25.41 -0.41 -3.22
N PRO A 260 25.76 0.84 -3.59
CA PRO A 260 24.78 1.92 -3.59
C PRO A 260 23.57 1.61 -4.47
N GLY A 261 22.37 1.82 -3.93
CA GLY A 261 21.13 1.48 -4.63
C GLY A 261 19.93 1.43 -3.69
N GLN A 262 18.78 1.05 -4.25
CA GLN A 262 17.55 0.82 -3.50
C GLN A 262 17.25 -0.67 -3.42
N TYR A 263 16.99 -1.14 -2.22
CA TYR A 263 16.73 -2.54 -1.90
C TYR A 263 15.38 -2.68 -1.22
N ASN A 264 14.76 -3.82 -1.43
CA ASN A 264 13.57 -4.23 -0.72
C ASN A 264 13.86 -5.55 -0.01
N PHE A 265 13.48 -5.67 1.26
CA PHE A 265 13.69 -6.89 2.03
C PHE A 265 12.41 -7.36 2.71
N ILE A 266 12.21 -8.67 2.69
CA ILE A 266 11.12 -9.40 3.31
C ILE A 266 11.71 -10.63 3.98
N VAL A 267 11.21 -11.00 5.15
CA VAL A 267 11.65 -12.20 5.87
C VAL A 267 10.51 -13.20 5.93
N ARG A 268 10.82 -14.47 5.68
CA ARG A 268 9.92 -15.61 5.86
C ARG A 268 10.49 -16.59 6.87
N ALA A 269 9.62 -17.29 7.58
CA ALA A 269 9.97 -18.37 8.48
C ALA A 269 9.86 -19.72 7.77
N ASN A 270 10.92 -20.51 7.84
CA ASN A 270 10.96 -21.88 7.30
C ASN A 270 10.90 -22.87 8.48
N TRP A 271 9.82 -23.63 8.56
CA TRP A 271 9.53 -24.58 9.60
C TRP A 271 10.02 -25.99 9.23
N GLY A 272 11.35 -26.18 9.30
CA GLY A 272 11.99 -27.46 9.06
C GLY A 272 11.90 -27.97 7.61
N GLY A 273 11.65 -27.07 6.64
CA GLY A 273 11.48 -27.41 5.22
C GLY A 273 10.11 -28.01 4.84
N GLU A 274 9.21 -28.16 5.81
CA GLU A 274 7.86 -28.67 5.57
C GLU A 274 6.87 -27.54 5.22
N CYS A 275 7.14 -26.34 5.72
CA CYS A 275 6.31 -25.18 5.48
C CYS A 275 7.12 -23.88 5.48
N LEU A 276 6.88 -23.04 4.49
CA LEU A 276 7.40 -21.68 4.39
C LEU A 276 6.26 -20.70 4.67
N SER A 277 6.45 -19.81 5.62
CA SER A 277 5.42 -18.83 6.01
C SER A 277 5.16 -17.80 4.91
N SER A 278 4.08 -17.04 5.07
CA SER A 278 3.92 -15.74 4.42
C SER A 278 5.09 -14.80 4.80
N GLY A 279 5.33 -13.77 3.99
CA GLY A 279 6.37 -12.78 4.28
C GLY A 279 5.98 -11.84 5.43
N SER A 280 6.99 -11.30 6.11
CA SER A 280 6.84 -10.13 6.98
C SER A 280 6.34 -8.91 6.21
N ASN A 281 6.14 -7.78 6.88
CA ASN A 281 6.13 -6.50 6.18
C ASN A 281 7.44 -6.29 5.39
N SER A 282 7.36 -5.55 4.29
CA SER A 282 8.52 -5.16 3.50
C SER A 282 9.21 -3.93 4.12
N VAL A 283 10.54 -3.86 4.00
CA VAL A 283 11.31 -2.64 4.29
C VAL A 283 12.09 -2.21 3.05
N LYS A 284 11.99 -0.92 2.70
CA LYS A 284 12.77 -0.30 1.63
C LYS A 284 14.01 0.36 2.23
N VAL A 285 15.16 -0.01 1.72
CA VAL A 285 16.48 0.46 2.19
C VAL A 285 17.17 1.18 1.04
N THR A 286 17.63 2.39 1.28
CA THR A 286 18.46 3.13 0.33
C THR A 286 19.90 3.16 0.85
N ILE A 287 20.83 2.59 0.08
CA ILE A 287 22.27 2.66 0.32
C ILE A 287 22.82 3.79 -0.54
N ASN A 288 23.33 4.82 0.11
CA ASN A 288 23.88 5.98 -0.57
C ASN A 288 25.32 5.69 -1.05
N ALA A 289 25.78 6.41 -2.08
CA ALA A 289 27.14 6.30 -2.61
C ALA A 289 28.20 7.01 -1.74
N CYS A 290 27.78 7.72 -0.69
CA CYS A 290 28.65 8.50 0.18
C CYS A 290 28.07 8.57 1.59
N ALA A 291 28.90 8.93 2.58
CA ALA A 291 28.46 9.24 3.92
C ALA A 291 27.61 10.51 3.97
N GLU A 292 26.77 10.66 4.98
CA GLU A 292 25.86 11.81 5.10
C GLU A 292 26.59 13.15 5.16
N GLU A 293 27.76 13.20 5.76
CA GLU A 293 28.61 14.39 5.83
C GLU A 293 29.21 14.83 4.48
N ASP A 294 29.25 13.92 3.50
CA ASP A 294 29.73 14.20 2.14
C ASP A 294 28.60 14.57 1.18
N MET A 295 27.36 14.52 1.63
CA MET A 295 26.20 14.88 0.82
C MET A 295 26.08 16.38 0.60
N CYS A 296 25.66 16.75 -0.60
CA CYS A 296 25.32 18.12 -0.97
C CYS A 296 23.83 18.38 -0.71
N GLU A 297 23.50 19.51 -0.06
CA GLU A 297 22.13 19.95 0.06
C GLU A 297 21.70 20.70 -1.20
N LEU A 298 20.65 20.22 -1.85
CA LEU A 298 19.97 20.91 -2.94
C LEU A 298 18.62 21.41 -2.45
N ARG A 299 18.39 22.69 -2.66
CA ARG A 299 17.15 23.37 -2.30
C ARG A 299 16.31 23.58 -3.54
N PHE A 300 15.10 23.09 -3.51
CA PHE A 300 14.09 23.26 -4.54
C PHE A 300 13.03 24.25 -4.05
N GLU A 301 12.78 25.28 -4.83
CA GLU A 301 11.66 26.19 -4.65
C GLU A 301 10.60 25.83 -5.68
N LEU A 302 9.49 25.29 -5.21
CA LEU A 302 8.39 24.81 -6.02
C LEU A 302 7.24 25.81 -5.93
N SER A 303 6.63 26.14 -7.05
CA SER A 303 5.47 27.02 -7.07
C SER A 303 4.33 26.40 -7.85
N ASP A 304 3.13 26.66 -7.38
CA ASP A 304 1.90 26.30 -8.05
C ASP A 304 1.01 27.53 -8.21
N SER A 305 0.66 27.87 -9.48
CA SER A 305 -0.11 29.07 -9.80
C SER A 305 -1.56 29.02 -9.36
N PHE A 306 -2.08 27.85 -9.05
CA PHE A 306 -3.45 27.64 -8.63
C PHE A 306 -3.59 27.35 -7.13
N ASN A 307 -2.47 27.14 -6.44
CA ASN A 307 -2.39 26.75 -5.02
C ASN A 307 -3.19 25.48 -4.70
N ASP A 308 -3.25 24.54 -5.66
CA ASP A 308 -3.96 23.28 -5.54
C ASP A 308 -3.01 22.08 -5.55
N GLY A 309 -1.71 22.32 -5.36
CA GLY A 309 -0.64 21.34 -5.46
C GLY A 309 -0.37 20.95 -6.90
N TRP A 310 0.62 20.11 -7.12
CA TRP A 310 0.93 19.64 -8.47
C TRP A 310 0.04 18.51 -8.97
N ASN A 311 -1.07 18.24 -8.30
CA ASN A 311 -2.07 17.23 -8.71
C ASN A 311 -1.44 15.88 -9.02
N ASN A 312 -0.57 15.41 -8.14
CA ASN A 312 0.24 14.18 -8.26
C ASN A 312 1.31 14.23 -9.39
N ALA A 313 1.59 15.38 -9.97
CA ALA A 313 2.78 15.52 -10.78
C ALA A 313 4.02 15.59 -9.87
N TYR A 314 5.11 15.02 -10.32
CA TYR A 314 6.38 15.00 -9.60
C TYR A 314 7.56 15.15 -10.55
N ILE A 315 8.71 15.47 -9.97
CA ILE A 315 10.00 15.44 -10.66
C ILE A 315 10.79 14.28 -10.08
N GLU A 316 11.28 13.40 -10.94
CA GLU A 316 12.25 12.37 -10.56
C GLU A 316 13.66 12.91 -10.77
N ILE A 317 14.48 12.77 -9.75
CA ILE A 317 15.92 13.01 -9.81
C ILE A 317 16.59 11.66 -9.66
N ILE A 318 17.26 11.22 -10.71
CA ILE A 318 17.84 9.87 -10.79
C ILE A 318 19.35 9.99 -10.80
N SER A 319 20.01 9.37 -9.83
CA SER A 319 21.46 9.23 -9.83
C SER A 319 21.92 8.36 -11.00
N GLU A 320 22.78 8.87 -11.86
CA GLU A 320 23.29 8.11 -13.03
C GLU A 320 24.16 6.92 -12.62
N SER A 321 24.88 7.02 -11.50
CA SER A 321 25.80 5.96 -11.06
C SER A 321 25.10 4.85 -10.29
N THR A 322 24.06 5.16 -9.51
CA THR A 322 23.43 4.21 -8.57
C THR A 322 22.00 3.82 -8.96
N GLY A 323 21.34 4.62 -9.82
CA GLY A 323 19.93 4.45 -10.14
C GLY A 323 18.98 4.84 -9.00
N ILE A 324 19.47 5.45 -7.92
CA ILE A 324 18.62 5.92 -6.81
C ILE A 324 17.71 7.03 -7.33
N ILE A 325 16.42 6.89 -7.04
CA ILE A 325 15.38 7.82 -7.47
C ILE A 325 14.92 8.64 -6.26
N HIS A 326 14.93 9.95 -6.42
CA HIS A 326 14.34 10.92 -5.48
C HIS A 326 13.17 11.61 -6.15
N GLU A 327 12.01 11.57 -5.51
CA GLU A 327 10.80 12.23 -6.00
C GLU A 327 10.62 13.57 -5.29
N ILE A 328 10.28 14.61 -6.08
CA ILE A 328 9.94 15.94 -5.61
C ILE A 328 8.54 16.27 -6.08
N THR A 329 7.67 16.62 -5.17
CA THR A 329 6.32 17.08 -5.47
C THR A 329 5.99 18.34 -4.69
N CYS A 330 5.08 19.15 -5.21
CA CYS A 330 4.55 20.30 -4.49
C CYS A 330 3.23 19.89 -3.83
N PRO A 331 3.19 19.76 -2.49
CA PRO A 331 1.96 19.47 -1.77
C PRO A 331 1.02 20.69 -1.83
N LEU A 332 -0.23 20.49 -1.40
CA LEU A 332 -1.14 21.58 -1.09
C LEU A 332 -0.53 22.47 0.00
N THR A 333 -0.37 23.76 -0.28
CA THR A 333 0.13 24.73 0.70
C THR A 333 -0.67 26.03 0.59
N GLU A 334 -0.77 26.78 1.69
CA GLU A 334 -1.34 28.12 1.69
C GLU A 334 -0.33 29.16 1.17
N ASP A 335 0.94 28.76 0.98
CA ASP A 335 2.02 29.60 0.50
C ASP A 335 2.20 29.47 -1.02
N ASP A 336 2.49 30.56 -1.70
CA ASP A 336 2.76 30.59 -3.14
C ASP A 336 4.03 29.80 -3.55
N VAL A 337 4.86 29.45 -2.58
CA VAL A 337 6.15 28.74 -2.78
C VAL A 337 6.34 27.70 -1.69
N TYR A 338 6.56 26.47 -2.09
CA TYR A 338 6.97 25.37 -1.23
C TYR A 338 8.46 25.09 -1.39
N GLU A 339 9.15 24.88 -0.27
CA GLU A 339 10.57 24.59 -0.26
C GLU A 339 10.82 23.13 0.15
N GLN A 340 11.56 22.39 -0.69
CA GLN A 340 12.03 21.06 -0.39
C GLN A 340 13.55 21.00 -0.45
N ILE A 341 14.18 20.39 0.56
CA ILE A 341 15.63 20.18 0.62
C ILE A 341 15.90 18.69 0.43
N LEU A 342 16.74 18.37 -0.55
CA LEU A 342 17.28 17.02 -0.72
C LEU A 342 18.77 17.00 -0.38
N LYS A 343 19.21 15.94 0.30
CA LYS A 343 20.61 15.61 0.50
C LYS A 343 21.01 14.55 -0.50
N LEU A 344 21.93 14.84 -1.37
CA LEU A 344 22.36 13.97 -2.47
C LEU A 344 23.89 13.79 -2.45
N CYS A 345 24.35 12.58 -2.73
CA CYS A 345 25.76 12.32 -2.95
C CYS A 345 26.27 13.05 -4.21
N PRO A 346 27.56 13.40 -4.30
CA PRO A 346 28.13 13.93 -5.53
C PRO A 346 28.00 12.92 -6.68
N ASP A 347 27.17 13.23 -7.67
CA ASP A 347 26.94 12.39 -8.85
C ASP A 347 26.38 13.27 -10.01
N ASN A 348 26.11 12.65 -11.16
CA ASN A 348 25.29 13.22 -12.23
C ASN A 348 23.82 12.82 -12.01
N TYR A 349 22.94 13.78 -12.15
CA TYR A 349 21.50 13.61 -11.92
C TYR A 349 20.68 14.10 -13.12
#